data_15d67d680c5133f1dd20659ddc8844c6
#
_entry.id   15d67d680c5133f1dd20659ddc8844c6
#
_cell.length_a   1.000
_cell.length_b   1.000
_cell.length_c   1.000
_cell.angle_alpha   90.00
_cell.angle_beta   90.00
_cell.angle_gamma   90.00
#
_symmetry.space_group_name_H-M   'P 1'
#
loop_
_entity.id
_entity.type
_entity.pdbx_description
1 polymer ?
#
loop_
_entity_poly.entity_id
_entity_poly.type
_entity_poly.pdbx_seq_one_letter_code
_entity_poly.pdbx_strand_id
1 'polypeptide(L)'
;MAGFDPRGQANRALLVGVSEYDLTQPPDGVPGNLPAVEHNVHRLREALRRGGVFGEHEIAVLPSPTLDDFSRTLGTTAREADGLLLLYFAGHGAIPSAGDELFLQMRNARVVAGGHAVFPGAEMFTTVLTVLATSPARRIVVVLDCCFAGNAAWIWETFRDKRRVLLLMSVQANHRIDAGAPHTPTPFTAELADLLDSGRELSFQALAERLRERMAEGGHHTVRGDPWEPQSRTEPGEDVLLSAGTAPAPVPPRIAGKC
;
A
#
# COMPACT_ATOMS: atom_id res chain seq x y z
N MET A 1 -22.05 4.05 10.55
CA MET A 1 -21.41 5.16 11.29
C MET A 1 -20.46 5.85 10.31
N ALA A 2 -20.34 7.19 10.35
CA ALA A 2 -19.37 7.88 9.50
C ALA A 2 -17.96 7.45 9.93
N GLY A 3 -17.10 7.09 8.97
CA GLY A 3 -15.70 6.76 9.22
C GLY A 3 -14.91 7.97 9.74
N PHE A 4 -13.67 7.74 10.17
CA PHE A 4 -12.77 8.81 10.62
C PHE A 4 -12.41 9.73 9.43
N ASP A 5 -12.62 11.02 9.59
CA ASP A 5 -12.22 12.05 8.62
C ASP A 5 -10.88 12.68 9.07
N PRO A 6 -9.79 12.45 8.34
CA PRO A 6 -8.46 12.95 8.72
C PRO A 6 -8.17 14.38 8.23
N ARG A 7 -9.08 15.02 7.49
CA ARG A 7 -8.84 16.38 6.96
C ARG A 7 -8.56 17.38 8.07
N GLY A 8 -7.55 18.21 7.85
CA GLY A 8 -7.13 19.24 8.82
C GLY A 8 -6.27 18.71 9.98
N GLN A 9 -5.87 17.44 9.95
CA GLN A 9 -4.94 16.83 10.91
C GLN A 9 -3.56 16.65 10.26
N ALA A 10 -2.53 16.38 11.07
CA ALA A 10 -1.20 16.07 10.55
C ALA A 10 -1.17 14.64 9.99
N ASN A 11 -1.44 14.51 8.70
CA ASN A 11 -1.40 13.24 8.01
C ASN A 11 0.01 12.95 7.45
N ARG A 12 0.34 11.70 7.25
CA ARG A 12 1.57 11.28 6.56
C ARG A 12 1.29 10.08 5.67
N ALA A 13 1.84 10.11 4.46
CA ALA A 13 1.88 8.96 3.56
C ALA A 13 3.35 8.65 3.23
N LEU A 14 3.77 7.41 3.41
CA LEU A 14 5.06 6.90 3.00
C LEU A 14 4.86 5.90 1.86
N LEU A 15 5.32 6.26 0.66
CA LEU A 15 5.25 5.42 -0.54
C LEU A 15 6.62 4.79 -0.79
N VAL A 16 6.74 3.50 -0.53
CA VAL A 16 7.95 2.72 -0.70
C VAL A 16 7.82 1.89 -1.97
N GLY A 17 8.71 2.14 -2.94
CA GLY A 17 8.77 1.39 -4.18
C GLY A 17 10.15 0.80 -4.39
N VAL A 18 10.28 -0.52 -4.38
CA VAL A 18 11.54 -1.19 -4.63
C VAL A 18 11.54 -1.74 -6.05
N SER A 19 12.05 -0.92 -6.99
CA SER A 19 12.16 -1.26 -8.41
C SER A 19 13.52 -1.87 -8.76
N GLU A 20 14.56 -1.56 -7.98
CA GLU A 20 15.92 -2.02 -8.20
C GLU A 20 16.45 -2.81 -7.02
N TYR A 21 17.22 -3.86 -7.30
CA TYR A 21 17.83 -4.75 -6.31
C TYR A 21 19.32 -4.92 -6.62
N ASP A 22 20.15 -4.84 -5.57
CA ASP A 22 21.61 -4.94 -5.69
C ASP A 22 22.07 -6.33 -6.15
N LEU A 23 21.29 -7.37 -5.84
CA LEU A 23 21.60 -8.76 -6.19
C LEU A 23 20.38 -9.47 -6.78
N THR A 24 20.46 -9.76 -8.09
CA THR A 24 19.39 -10.43 -8.84
C THR A 24 19.79 -11.77 -9.47
N GLN A 25 21.05 -12.16 -9.27
CA GLN A 25 21.59 -13.38 -9.86
C GLN A 25 21.65 -14.54 -8.84
N PRO A 26 21.38 -15.78 -9.27
CA PRO A 26 21.58 -16.96 -8.45
C PRO A 26 23.02 -17.06 -7.90
N PRO A 27 23.27 -17.72 -6.75
CA PRO A 27 22.26 -18.46 -5.96
C PRO A 27 21.43 -17.60 -5.00
N ASP A 28 21.88 -16.39 -4.63
CA ASP A 28 21.33 -15.63 -3.50
C ASP A 28 20.53 -14.41 -3.94
N GLY A 29 20.34 -14.22 -5.23
CA GLY A 29 19.64 -13.06 -5.78
C GLY A 29 18.12 -13.16 -5.65
N VAL A 30 17.46 -11.99 -5.54
CA VAL A 30 16.01 -11.87 -5.67
C VAL A 30 15.59 -12.10 -7.14
N PRO A 31 14.28 -12.31 -7.43
CA PRO A 31 13.83 -12.68 -8.78
C PRO A 31 14.00 -11.64 -9.90
N GLY A 32 14.73 -10.55 -9.69
CA GLY A 32 15.01 -9.51 -10.68
C GLY A 32 14.48 -8.15 -10.29
N ASN A 33 14.74 -7.14 -11.14
CA ASN A 33 14.22 -5.78 -10.96
C ASN A 33 12.75 -5.69 -11.37
N LEU A 34 12.05 -4.69 -10.83
CA LEU A 34 10.63 -4.46 -11.01
C LEU A 34 10.36 -3.04 -11.53
N PRO A 35 10.65 -2.72 -12.80
CA PRO A 35 10.53 -1.35 -13.32
C PRO A 35 9.11 -0.77 -13.23
N ALA A 36 8.06 -1.59 -13.29
CA ALA A 36 6.67 -1.17 -13.09
C ALA A 36 6.44 -0.44 -11.74
N VAL A 37 7.25 -0.75 -10.72
CA VAL A 37 7.09 -0.18 -9.38
C VAL A 37 7.35 1.33 -9.34
N GLU A 38 8.21 1.86 -10.19
CA GLU A 38 8.42 3.32 -10.30
C GLU A 38 7.13 4.02 -10.76
N HIS A 39 6.44 3.41 -11.74
CA HIS A 39 5.16 3.91 -12.24
C HIS A 39 4.06 3.79 -11.18
N ASN A 40 4.07 2.73 -10.38
CA ASN A 40 3.15 2.57 -9.24
C ASN A 40 3.24 3.76 -8.29
N VAL A 41 4.45 4.02 -7.79
CA VAL A 41 4.69 5.09 -6.81
C VAL A 41 4.31 6.45 -7.36
N HIS A 42 4.72 6.75 -8.60
CA HIS A 42 4.38 8.01 -9.25
C HIS A 42 2.87 8.19 -9.40
N ARG A 43 2.17 7.20 -9.94
CA ARG A 43 0.72 7.24 -10.17
C ARG A 43 -0.05 7.36 -8.87
N LEU A 44 0.33 6.60 -7.83
CA LEU A 44 -0.33 6.63 -6.53
C LEU A 44 -0.11 7.97 -5.82
N ARG A 45 1.12 8.54 -5.85
CA ARG A 45 1.41 9.87 -5.30
C ARG A 45 0.47 10.93 -5.87
N GLU A 46 0.32 10.97 -7.21
CA GLU A 46 -0.55 11.91 -7.88
C GLU A 46 -2.02 11.71 -7.50
N ALA A 47 -2.47 10.46 -7.38
CA ALA A 47 -3.83 10.15 -6.99
C ALA A 47 -4.13 10.58 -5.54
N LEU A 48 -3.24 10.30 -4.59
CA LEU A 48 -3.38 10.72 -3.19
C LEU A 48 -3.41 12.25 -3.06
N ARG A 49 -2.54 12.95 -3.80
CA ARG A 49 -2.52 14.42 -3.81
C ARG A 49 -3.85 14.99 -4.33
N ARG A 50 -4.37 14.45 -5.44
CA ARG A 50 -5.66 14.91 -6.02
C ARG A 50 -6.86 14.49 -5.17
N GLY A 51 -6.78 13.40 -4.44
CA GLY A 51 -7.81 12.93 -3.52
C GLY A 51 -8.09 13.89 -2.34
N GLY A 52 -7.20 14.85 -2.06
CA GLY A 52 -7.46 15.97 -1.15
C GLY A 52 -7.45 15.61 0.35
N VAL A 53 -7.02 14.41 0.72
CA VAL A 53 -6.80 13.99 2.12
C VAL A 53 -5.37 14.30 2.56
N PHE A 54 -4.40 14.17 1.66
CA PHE A 54 -3.00 14.46 1.91
C PHE A 54 -2.55 15.71 1.17
N GLY A 55 -1.87 16.61 1.88
CA GLY A 55 -1.15 17.73 1.26
C GLY A 55 0.15 17.27 0.59
N GLU A 56 0.69 18.09 -0.32
CA GLU A 56 1.93 17.79 -1.05
C GLU A 56 3.11 17.42 -0.12
N HIS A 57 3.25 18.11 1.01
CA HIS A 57 4.33 17.90 1.97
C HIS A 57 4.09 16.72 2.92
N GLU A 58 2.91 16.13 2.87
CA GLU A 58 2.54 14.98 3.71
C GLU A 58 2.83 13.64 3.03
N ILE A 59 3.20 13.67 1.72
CA ILE A 59 3.49 12.47 0.93
C ILE A 59 4.99 12.35 0.69
N ALA A 60 5.63 11.41 1.36
CA ALA A 60 7.02 11.05 1.16
C ALA A 60 7.14 9.86 0.20
N VAL A 61 8.10 9.91 -0.72
CA VAL A 61 8.44 8.81 -1.62
C VAL A 61 9.82 8.29 -1.27
N LEU A 62 9.96 6.98 -1.13
CA LEU A 62 11.20 6.29 -0.80
C LEU A 62 11.52 5.25 -1.89
N PRO A 63 12.27 5.64 -2.94
CA PRO A 63 12.58 4.74 -4.05
C PRO A 63 13.73 3.80 -3.71
N SER A 64 13.54 2.52 -3.92
CA SER A 64 14.51 1.43 -3.77
C SER A 64 15.41 1.57 -2.53
N PRO A 65 14.83 1.69 -1.30
CA PRO A 65 15.62 1.86 -0.09
C PRO A 65 16.39 0.60 0.29
N THR A 66 17.49 0.78 1.01
CA THR A 66 18.06 -0.29 1.84
C THR A 66 17.17 -0.54 3.05
N LEU A 67 17.39 -1.67 3.75
CA LEU A 67 16.65 -1.98 4.99
C LEU A 67 16.82 -0.87 6.04
N ASP A 68 18.05 -0.34 6.20
CA ASP A 68 18.32 0.73 7.16
C ASP A 68 17.61 2.04 6.78
N ASP A 69 17.56 2.40 5.49
CA ASP A 69 16.85 3.58 5.02
C ASP A 69 15.35 3.45 5.23
N PHE A 70 14.82 2.26 4.94
CA PHE A 70 13.40 1.95 5.17
C PHE A 70 13.04 2.07 6.65
N SER A 71 13.76 1.38 7.53
CA SER A 71 13.48 1.35 8.98
C SER A 71 13.55 2.74 9.60
N ARG A 72 14.57 3.53 9.23
CA ARG A 72 14.75 4.91 9.71
C ARG A 72 13.60 5.81 9.24
N THR A 73 13.25 5.75 7.94
CA THR A 73 12.20 6.59 7.37
C THR A 73 10.83 6.21 7.91
N LEU A 74 10.53 4.91 8.00
CA LEU A 74 9.28 4.42 8.58
C LEU A 74 9.10 4.92 10.02
N GLY A 75 10.15 4.79 10.85
CA GLY A 75 10.10 5.25 12.24
C GLY A 75 9.93 6.77 12.35
N THR A 76 10.51 7.56 11.47
CA THR A 76 10.33 9.02 11.44
C THR A 76 8.92 9.39 11.01
N THR A 77 8.44 8.85 9.90
CA THR A 77 7.10 9.10 9.38
C THR A 77 6.01 8.69 10.39
N ALA A 78 6.21 7.56 11.08
CA ALA A 78 5.27 7.09 12.11
C ALA A 78 5.12 8.09 13.26
N ARG A 79 6.20 8.71 13.71
CA ARG A 79 6.17 9.72 14.81
C ARG A 79 5.54 11.04 14.41
N GLU A 80 5.56 11.40 13.14
CA GLU A 80 5.06 12.68 12.64
C GLU A 80 3.57 12.67 12.28
N ALA A 81 2.94 11.52 12.18
CA ALA A 81 1.53 11.39 11.88
C ALA A 81 0.67 11.45 13.15
N ASP A 82 -0.36 12.30 13.17
CA ASP A 82 -1.32 12.38 14.26
C ASP A 82 -2.74 11.97 13.82
N GLY A 83 -3.12 12.29 12.59
CA GLY A 83 -4.40 11.93 11.98
C GLY A 83 -4.39 10.56 11.31
N LEU A 84 -3.96 10.54 10.05
CA LEU A 84 -3.86 9.36 9.20
C LEU A 84 -2.40 9.09 8.83
N LEU A 85 -1.94 7.87 9.08
CA LEU A 85 -0.69 7.34 8.56
C LEU A 85 -0.98 6.33 7.47
N LEU A 86 -0.46 6.55 6.26
CA LEU A 86 -0.55 5.61 5.15
C LEU A 86 0.84 5.09 4.82
N LEU A 87 1.01 3.77 4.84
CA LEU A 87 2.17 3.08 4.29
C LEU A 87 1.75 2.32 3.03
N TYR A 88 2.37 2.63 1.91
CA TYR A 88 2.31 1.83 0.70
C TYR A 88 3.66 1.17 0.45
N PHE A 89 3.65 -0.12 0.17
CA PHE A 89 4.83 -0.88 -0.25
C PHE A 89 4.56 -1.59 -1.58
N ALA A 90 5.43 -1.37 -2.55
CA ALA A 90 5.48 -2.15 -3.79
C ALA A 90 6.90 -2.69 -4.00
N GLY A 91 7.02 -3.99 -4.30
CA GLY A 91 8.29 -4.68 -4.44
C GLY A 91 8.15 -6.18 -4.32
N HIS A 92 9.26 -6.90 -4.15
CA HIS A 92 9.21 -8.32 -3.86
C HIS A 92 8.72 -8.60 -2.44
N GLY A 93 7.76 -9.50 -2.32
CA GLY A 93 7.36 -10.14 -1.07
C GLY A 93 7.82 -11.58 -1.05
N ALA A 94 8.21 -12.08 0.12
CA ALA A 94 8.65 -13.46 0.32
C ALA A 94 8.06 -14.05 1.60
N ILE A 95 7.87 -15.36 1.60
CA ILE A 95 7.51 -16.15 2.79
C ILE A 95 8.53 -17.26 2.97
N PRO A 96 8.94 -17.60 4.20
CA PRO A 96 9.82 -18.73 4.44
C PRO A 96 9.13 -20.05 4.13
N SER A 97 9.91 -21.12 3.89
CA SER A 97 9.36 -22.45 3.62
C SER A 97 8.57 -23.04 4.79
N ALA A 98 8.79 -22.55 6.00
CA ALA A 98 8.07 -22.91 7.20
C ALA A 98 7.63 -21.64 7.92
N GLY A 99 6.34 -21.34 7.88
CA GLY A 99 5.76 -20.17 8.55
C GLY A 99 5.01 -19.24 7.60
N ASP A 100 4.24 -18.35 8.18
CA ASP A 100 3.32 -17.47 7.48
C ASP A 100 3.80 -16.01 7.48
N GLU A 101 5.00 -15.73 8.04
CA GLU A 101 5.58 -14.39 8.10
C GLU A 101 5.87 -13.86 6.70
N LEU A 102 5.35 -12.68 6.41
CA LEU A 102 5.64 -11.96 5.17
C LEU A 102 6.90 -11.11 5.35
N PHE A 103 7.84 -11.25 4.45
CA PHE A 103 9.05 -10.44 4.36
C PHE A 103 8.94 -9.47 3.18
N LEU A 104 9.13 -8.18 3.44
CA LEU A 104 9.21 -7.11 2.44
C LEU A 104 10.66 -6.93 2.04
N GLN A 105 11.01 -7.28 0.81
CA GLN A 105 12.40 -7.26 0.33
C GLN A 105 12.81 -5.84 -0.09
N MET A 106 13.85 -5.30 0.57
CA MET A 106 14.43 -4.01 0.23
C MET A 106 15.52 -4.16 -0.84
N ARG A 107 16.09 -3.07 -1.34
CA ARG A 107 17.07 -3.07 -2.42
C ARG A 107 18.25 -4.03 -2.16
N ASN A 108 18.74 -4.06 -0.94
CA ASN A 108 19.86 -4.93 -0.52
C ASN A 108 19.43 -6.34 -0.07
N ALA A 109 18.20 -6.76 -0.40
CA ALA A 109 17.70 -8.09 -0.03
C ALA A 109 18.44 -9.20 -0.76
N ARG A 110 18.57 -10.34 -0.04
CA ARG A 110 19.12 -11.59 -0.54
C ARG A 110 18.18 -12.74 -0.20
N VAL A 111 18.30 -13.82 -0.96
CA VAL A 111 17.61 -15.08 -0.70
C VAL A 111 18.67 -16.14 -0.42
N VAL A 112 18.87 -16.48 0.83
CA VAL A 112 19.81 -17.54 1.18
C VAL A 112 19.07 -18.87 1.20
N ALA A 113 19.33 -19.70 0.18
CA ALA A 113 18.75 -21.02 0.05
C ALA A 113 19.40 -22.00 1.03
N GLY A 114 18.59 -22.76 1.76
CA GLY A 114 19.00 -23.76 2.73
C GLY A 114 17.81 -24.64 3.09
N GLY A 115 17.88 -25.41 4.18
CA GLY A 115 16.72 -26.15 4.69
C GLY A 115 15.52 -25.27 5.02
N HIS A 116 15.79 -23.98 5.32
CA HIS A 116 14.81 -22.91 5.44
C HIS A 116 15.34 -21.67 4.72
N ALA A 117 14.54 -21.06 3.85
CA ALA A 117 14.90 -19.80 3.22
C ALA A 117 14.96 -18.68 4.26
N VAL A 118 16.01 -17.86 4.21
CA VAL A 118 16.16 -16.64 5.00
C VAL A 118 16.36 -15.45 4.04
N PHE A 119 15.92 -14.28 4.46
CA PHE A 119 15.86 -13.09 3.61
C PHE A 119 16.61 -11.90 4.25
N PRO A 120 17.97 -11.93 4.32
CA PRO A 120 18.75 -10.77 4.76
C PRO A 120 18.41 -9.54 3.91
N GLY A 121 18.31 -8.37 4.53
CA GLY A 121 17.93 -7.14 3.84
C GLY A 121 16.43 -7.02 3.52
N ALA A 122 15.60 -7.91 4.08
CA ALA A 122 14.15 -7.80 4.06
C ALA A 122 13.60 -7.53 5.46
N GLU A 123 12.48 -6.81 5.54
CA GLU A 123 11.80 -6.49 6.80
C GLU A 123 10.63 -7.43 7.05
N MET A 124 10.51 -7.97 8.25
CA MET A 124 9.34 -8.74 8.68
C MET A 124 8.11 -7.84 8.80
N PHE A 125 6.98 -8.28 8.28
CA PHE A 125 5.75 -7.49 8.39
C PHE A 125 5.31 -7.29 9.85
N THR A 126 5.58 -8.25 10.72
CA THR A 126 5.40 -8.08 12.19
C THR A 126 6.19 -6.89 12.74
N THR A 127 7.43 -6.68 12.29
CA THR A 127 8.25 -5.52 12.70
C THR A 127 7.63 -4.23 12.17
N VAL A 128 7.19 -4.22 10.90
CA VAL A 128 6.51 -3.06 10.30
C VAL A 128 5.30 -2.66 11.14
N LEU A 129 4.41 -3.59 11.46
CA LEU A 129 3.23 -3.32 12.30
C LEU A 129 3.64 -2.80 13.70
N THR A 130 4.69 -3.36 14.28
CA THR A 130 5.19 -2.94 15.60
C THR A 130 5.67 -1.49 15.57
N VAL A 131 6.41 -1.09 14.53
CA VAL A 131 6.85 0.30 14.36
C VAL A 131 5.65 1.23 14.15
N LEU A 132 4.71 0.84 13.28
CA LEU A 132 3.49 1.62 13.02
C LEU A 132 2.63 1.80 14.28
N ALA A 133 2.58 0.81 15.17
CA ALA A 133 1.85 0.91 16.43
C ALA A 133 2.41 1.98 17.39
N THR A 134 3.67 2.38 17.24
CA THR A 134 4.26 3.48 18.03
C THR A 134 3.77 4.86 17.58
N SER A 135 3.12 4.96 16.43
CA SER A 135 2.58 6.21 15.89
C SER A 135 1.45 6.77 16.76
N PRO A 136 1.38 8.08 16.99
CA PRO A 136 0.21 8.72 17.59
C PRO A 136 -1.00 8.78 16.62
N ALA A 137 -0.84 8.44 15.35
CA ALA A 137 -1.90 8.48 14.35
C ALA A 137 -3.18 7.76 14.81
N ARG A 138 -4.31 8.37 14.57
CA ARG A 138 -5.63 7.82 14.95
C ARG A 138 -6.03 6.64 14.07
N ARG A 139 -5.59 6.65 12.80
CA ARG A 139 -5.77 5.54 11.84
C ARG A 139 -4.48 5.29 11.07
N ILE A 140 -4.25 4.03 10.78
CA ILE A 140 -3.10 3.57 10.03
C ILE A 140 -3.63 2.73 8.87
N VAL A 141 -3.28 3.09 7.65
CA VAL A 141 -3.62 2.32 6.45
C VAL A 141 -2.34 1.73 5.89
N VAL A 142 -2.32 0.42 5.71
CA VAL A 142 -1.20 -0.29 5.08
C VAL A 142 -1.68 -0.90 3.77
N VAL A 143 -0.98 -0.59 2.69
CA VAL A 143 -1.26 -1.11 1.35
C VAL A 143 -0.04 -1.88 0.86
N LEU A 144 -0.23 -3.16 0.54
CA LEU A 144 0.83 -4.07 0.10
C LEU A 144 0.60 -4.50 -1.34
N ASP A 145 1.46 -4.07 -2.25
CA ASP A 145 1.49 -4.48 -3.66
C ASP A 145 2.71 -5.37 -3.93
N CYS A 146 2.63 -6.61 -3.48
CA CYS A 146 3.71 -7.58 -3.58
C CYS A 146 3.17 -9.02 -3.63
N CYS A 147 4.02 -9.95 -4.06
CA CYS A 147 3.73 -11.38 -3.92
C CYS A 147 3.46 -11.72 -2.45
N PHE A 148 2.54 -12.67 -2.22
CA PHE A 148 2.20 -13.16 -0.89
C PHE A 148 1.59 -12.09 0.05
N ALA A 149 1.15 -10.95 -0.46
CA ALA A 149 0.61 -9.87 0.36
C ALA A 149 -0.50 -10.35 1.31
N GLY A 150 -1.35 -11.27 0.87
CA GLY A 150 -2.43 -11.84 1.67
C GLY A 150 -1.99 -12.58 2.95
N ASN A 151 -0.71 -13.00 3.04
CA ASN A 151 -0.17 -13.60 4.24
C ASN A 151 -0.10 -12.59 5.41
N ALA A 152 -0.04 -11.29 5.11
CA ALA A 152 -0.11 -10.25 6.13
C ALA A 152 -1.41 -10.29 6.95
N ALA A 153 -2.49 -10.87 6.43
CA ALA A 153 -3.75 -11.01 7.15
C ALA A 153 -3.62 -11.83 8.44
N TRP A 154 -2.83 -12.90 8.43
CA TRP A 154 -2.63 -13.75 9.62
C TRP A 154 -1.86 -13.01 10.71
N ILE A 155 -0.87 -12.20 10.33
CA ILE A 155 -0.12 -11.36 11.26
C ILE A 155 -1.04 -10.30 11.85
N TRP A 156 -1.85 -9.64 11.00
CA TRP A 156 -2.81 -8.63 11.44
C TRP A 156 -3.86 -9.19 12.41
N GLU A 157 -4.37 -10.42 12.19
CA GLU A 157 -5.38 -11.05 13.06
C GLU A 157 -4.89 -11.20 14.50
N THR A 158 -3.60 -11.47 14.69
CA THR A 158 -2.98 -11.64 16.01
C THR A 158 -2.42 -10.35 16.59
N PHE A 159 -2.41 -9.26 15.80
CA PHE A 159 -1.82 -8.00 16.20
C PHE A 159 -2.68 -7.26 17.24
N ARG A 160 -2.06 -6.85 18.35
CA ARG A 160 -2.78 -6.29 19.50
C ARG A 160 -3.52 -4.98 19.17
N ASP A 161 -2.88 -4.09 18.38
CA ASP A 161 -3.39 -2.76 18.05
C ASP A 161 -4.15 -2.71 16.73
N LYS A 162 -4.64 -3.83 16.25
CA LYS A 162 -5.30 -3.98 14.93
C LYS A 162 -6.49 -3.05 14.70
N ARG A 163 -7.16 -2.58 15.77
CA ARG A 163 -8.28 -1.63 15.66
C ARG A 163 -7.95 -0.34 14.91
N ARG A 164 -6.69 0.11 14.99
CA ARG A 164 -6.24 1.32 14.29
C ARG A 164 -5.69 1.04 12.89
N VAL A 165 -5.43 -0.23 12.58
CA VAL A 165 -4.74 -0.65 11.36
C VAL A 165 -5.72 -1.23 10.37
N LEU A 166 -5.87 -0.56 9.24
CA LEU A 166 -6.61 -1.03 8.09
C LEU A 166 -5.62 -1.56 7.04
N LEU A 167 -5.79 -2.78 6.59
CA LEU A 167 -4.85 -3.46 5.72
C LEU A 167 -5.48 -3.76 4.36
N LEU A 168 -4.83 -3.33 3.28
CA LEU A 168 -5.18 -3.64 1.89
C LEU A 168 -4.03 -4.40 1.25
N MET A 169 -4.31 -5.58 0.73
CA MET A 169 -3.35 -6.51 0.16
C MET A 169 -3.69 -6.77 -1.30
N SER A 170 -2.72 -6.68 -2.19
CA SER A 170 -2.93 -6.79 -3.64
C SER A 170 -3.43 -8.16 -4.06
N VAL A 171 -3.09 -9.22 -3.34
CA VAL A 171 -3.39 -10.61 -3.72
C VAL A 171 -3.70 -11.45 -2.48
N GLN A 172 -4.45 -12.52 -2.68
CA GLN A 172 -4.77 -13.50 -1.64
C GLN A 172 -3.52 -14.24 -1.12
N ALA A 173 -3.64 -14.84 0.07
CA ALA A 173 -2.53 -15.56 0.72
C ALA A 173 -1.95 -16.67 -0.15
N ASN A 174 -0.64 -16.89 -0.06
CA ASN A 174 0.12 -17.92 -0.79
C ASN A 174 0.12 -17.77 -2.32
N HIS A 175 -0.25 -16.59 -2.84
CA HIS A 175 -0.24 -16.32 -4.27
C HIS A 175 0.88 -15.34 -4.67
N ARG A 176 1.39 -15.56 -5.89
CA ARG A 176 2.34 -14.66 -6.53
C ARG A 176 1.64 -13.92 -7.67
N ILE A 177 2.03 -12.67 -7.85
CA ILE A 177 1.54 -11.80 -8.92
C ILE A 177 2.63 -11.61 -9.97
N ASP A 178 2.22 -11.31 -11.19
CA ASP A 178 3.14 -10.89 -12.25
C ASP A 178 3.62 -9.46 -11.97
N ALA A 179 4.87 -9.19 -12.33
CA ALA A 179 5.48 -7.86 -12.21
C ALA A 179 4.82 -6.79 -13.10
N GLY A 180 3.97 -7.21 -14.04
CA GLY A 180 3.32 -6.32 -15.00
C GLY A 180 4.25 -5.86 -16.13
N ALA A 181 3.74 -4.99 -17.00
CA ALA A 181 4.53 -4.42 -18.07
C ALA A 181 5.50 -3.35 -17.52
N PRO A 182 6.76 -3.28 -18.00
CA PRO A 182 7.80 -2.44 -17.39
C PRO A 182 7.53 -0.94 -17.47
N HIS A 183 6.60 -0.50 -18.30
CA HIS A 183 6.34 0.93 -18.56
C HIS A 183 4.97 1.41 -18.05
N THR A 184 4.27 0.58 -17.30
CA THR A 184 2.96 0.92 -16.75
C THR A 184 2.88 0.46 -15.29
N PRO A 185 2.01 1.06 -14.47
CA PRO A 185 1.73 0.53 -13.14
C PRO A 185 1.23 -0.92 -13.21
N THR A 186 1.44 -1.66 -12.11
CA THR A 186 0.76 -2.95 -11.91
C THR A 186 -0.75 -2.79 -11.96
N PRO A 187 -1.51 -3.81 -12.38
CA PRO A 187 -2.97 -3.73 -12.42
C PRO A 187 -3.60 -3.27 -11.10
N PHE A 188 -3.15 -3.82 -9.99
CA PHE A 188 -3.65 -3.44 -8.66
C PHE A 188 -3.43 -1.95 -8.36
N THR A 189 -2.22 -1.43 -8.54
CA THR A 189 -1.95 -0.01 -8.26
C THR A 189 -2.61 0.91 -9.29
N ALA A 190 -2.74 0.51 -10.55
CA ALA A 190 -3.47 1.29 -11.56
C ALA A 190 -4.92 1.51 -11.12
N GLU A 191 -5.65 0.43 -10.79
CA GLU A 191 -7.05 0.50 -10.35
C GLU A 191 -7.21 1.24 -9.00
N LEU A 192 -6.31 1.02 -8.06
CA LEU A 192 -6.29 1.75 -6.79
C LEU A 192 -6.16 3.26 -7.01
N ALA A 193 -5.20 3.67 -7.84
CA ALA A 193 -4.96 5.08 -8.12
C ALA A 193 -6.13 5.72 -8.89
N ASP A 194 -6.73 5.02 -9.84
CA ASP A 194 -7.89 5.50 -10.60
C ASP A 194 -9.13 5.68 -9.71
N LEU A 195 -9.32 4.83 -8.73
CA LEU A 195 -10.38 4.99 -7.72
C LEU A 195 -10.15 6.21 -6.85
N LEU A 196 -8.94 6.41 -6.33
CA LEU A 196 -8.58 7.57 -5.50
C LEU A 196 -8.70 8.89 -6.28
N ASP A 197 -8.42 8.86 -7.59
CA ASP A 197 -8.47 10.01 -8.50
C ASP A 197 -9.84 10.23 -9.15
N SER A 198 -10.84 9.42 -8.79
CA SER A 198 -12.17 9.46 -9.41
C SER A 198 -12.99 10.72 -9.12
N GLY A 199 -12.49 11.63 -8.30
CA GLY A 199 -13.21 12.84 -7.86
C GLY A 199 -14.38 12.55 -6.91
N ARG A 200 -14.48 11.33 -6.38
CA ARG A 200 -15.52 10.91 -5.43
C ARG A 200 -14.96 10.82 -4.03
N GLU A 201 -15.80 11.09 -3.05
CA GLU A 201 -15.48 10.77 -1.68
C GLU A 201 -15.44 9.25 -1.50
N LEU A 202 -14.33 8.74 -0.96
CA LEU A 202 -14.10 7.31 -0.77
C LEU A 202 -13.49 7.04 0.60
N SER A 203 -14.18 6.19 1.37
CA SER A 203 -13.62 5.57 2.55
C SER A 203 -12.79 4.32 2.20
N PHE A 204 -11.99 3.83 3.14
CA PHE A 204 -11.19 2.63 2.95
C PHE A 204 -12.04 1.41 2.58
N GLN A 205 -13.17 1.19 3.27
CA GLN A 205 -14.05 0.06 3.00
C GLN A 205 -14.66 0.14 1.59
N ALA A 206 -15.19 1.31 1.22
CA ALA A 206 -15.74 1.54 -0.12
C ALA A 206 -14.69 1.40 -1.23
N LEU A 207 -13.45 1.86 -0.96
CA LEU A 207 -12.32 1.70 -1.87
C LEU A 207 -11.97 0.22 -2.06
N ALA A 208 -11.83 -0.55 -0.97
CA ALA A 208 -11.46 -1.96 -1.01
C ALA A 208 -12.51 -2.81 -1.75
N GLU A 209 -13.80 -2.53 -1.55
CA GLU A 209 -14.91 -3.20 -2.26
C GLU A 209 -14.84 -2.92 -3.77
N ARG A 210 -14.79 -1.66 -4.16
CA ARG A 210 -14.72 -1.26 -5.58
C ARG A 210 -13.46 -1.76 -6.28
N LEU A 211 -12.34 -1.77 -5.56
CA LEU A 211 -11.08 -2.29 -6.10
C LEU A 211 -11.20 -3.79 -6.43
N ARG A 212 -11.83 -4.56 -5.54
CA ARG A 212 -12.08 -5.99 -5.78
C ARG A 212 -12.98 -6.19 -7.00
N GLU A 213 -14.05 -5.41 -7.13
CA GLU A 213 -14.95 -5.46 -8.29
C GLU A 213 -14.19 -5.17 -9.59
N ARG A 214 -13.42 -4.08 -9.65
CA ARG A 214 -12.64 -3.70 -10.84
C ARG A 214 -11.58 -4.73 -11.21
N MET A 215 -10.86 -5.28 -10.23
CA MET A 215 -9.88 -6.33 -10.48
C MET A 215 -10.53 -7.60 -11.04
N ALA A 216 -11.71 -7.96 -10.56
CA ALA A 216 -12.48 -9.08 -11.09
C ALA A 216 -12.98 -8.81 -12.53
N GLU A 217 -13.49 -7.61 -12.80
CA GLU A 217 -13.91 -7.18 -14.15
C GLU A 217 -12.74 -7.13 -15.13
N GLY A 218 -11.54 -6.75 -14.67
CA GLY A 218 -10.32 -6.73 -15.47
C GLY A 218 -9.79 -8.11 -15.84
N GLY A 219 -10.32 -9.19 -15.25
CA GLY A 219 -9.95 -10.57 -15.58
C GLY A 219 -8.49 -10.90 -15.29
N HIS A 220 -7.88 -10.25 -14.32
CA HIS A 220 -6.48 -10.49 -13.94
C HIS A 220 -6.31 -11.83 -13.22
N HIS A 221 -5.18 -12.49 -13.47
CA HIS A 221 -4.85 -13.79 -12.88
C HIS A 221 -3.51 -13.75 -12.16
N THR A 222 -3.38 -14.58 -11.14
CA THR A 222 -2.11 -14.84 -10.45
C THR A 222 -1.18 -15.68 -11.33
N VAL A 223 0.08 -15.80 -10.93
CA VAL A 223 1.05 -16.66 -11.64
C VAL A 223 0.59 -18.12 -11.76
N ARG A 224 -0.29 -18.58 -10.88
CA ARG A 224 -0.87 -19.94 -10.93
C ARG A 224 -2.12 -20.06 -11.81
N GLY A 225 -2.62 -18.95 -12.34
CA GLY A 225 -3.85 -18.91 -13.13
C GLY A 225 -5.14 -18.75 -12.33
N ASP A 226 -5.06 -18.61 -11.00
CA ASP A 226 -6.22 -18.31 -10.18
C ASP A 226 -6.65 -16.86 -10.37
N PRO A 227 -7.93 -16.48 -10.15
CA PRO A 227 -8.34 -15.09 -10.14
C PRO A 227 -7.48 -14.25 -9.18
N TRP A 228 -7.07 -13.08 -9.62
CA TRP A 228 -6.29 -12.16 -8.80
C TRP A 228 -7.23 -11.32 -7.93
N GLU A 229 -7.34 -11.68 -6.66
CA GLU A 229 -8.31 -11.10 -5.73
C GLU A 229 -7.62 -10.27 -4.63
N PRO A 230 -7.75 -8.94 -4.65
CA PRO A 230 -7.33 -8.10 -3.53
C PRO A 230 -8.09 -8.46 -2.25
N GLN A 231 -7.38 -8.39 -1.14
CA GLN A 231 -7.91 -8.67 0.20
C GLN A 231 -7.84 -7.43 1.08
N SER A 232 -8.76 -7.31 2.03
CA SER A 232 -8.70 -6.23 3.03
C SER A 232 -8.99 -6.77 4.42
N ARG A 233 -8.45 -6.09 5.44
CA ARG A 233 -8.74 -6.34 6.85
C ARG A 233 -9.00 -5.02 7.57
N THR A 234 -10.05 -5.00 8.36
CA THR A 234 -10.41 -3.91 9.26
C THR A 234 -11.30 -4.47 10.37
N GLU A 235 -11.24 -3.89 11.56
CA GLU A 235 -12.17 -4.20 12.62
C GLU A 235 -13.56 -3.62 12.32
N PRO A 236 -14.65 -4.27 12.77
CA PRO A 236 -16.00 -3.77 12.56
C PRO A 236 -16.19 -2.35 13.11
N GLY A 237 -16.73 -1.47 12.27
CA GLY A 237 -16.98 -0.06 12.61
C GLY A 237 -15.78 0.86 12.49
N GLU A 238 -14.61 0.32 12.14
CA GLU A 238 -13.43 1.11 11.87
C GLU A 238 -13.29 1.38 10.37
N ASP A 239 -13.33 2.67 9.98
CA ASP A 239 -13.18 3.13 8.60
C ASP A 239 -12.48 4.47 8.57
N VAL A 240 -11.94 4.89 7.43
CA VAL A 240 -11.24 6.15 7.26
C VAL A 240 -11.44 6.69 5.86
N LEU A 241 -11.61 8.01 5.76
CA LEU A 241 -11.67 8.72 4.48
C LEU A 241 -10.28 8.70 3.81
N LEU A 242 -10.21 8.24 2.56
CA LEU A 242 -8.97 8.19 1.76
C LEU A 242 -8.97 9.15 0.56
N SER A 243 -10.16 9.52 0.06
CA SER A 243 -10.32 10.57 -0.94
C SER A 243 -11.50 11.44 -0.55
N ALA A 244 -11.30 12.76 -0.53
CA ALA A 244 -12.33 13.74 -0.20
C ALA A 244 -13.24 14.09 -1.39
N GLY A 245 -12.90 13.60 -2.58
CA GLY A 245 -13.55 14.02 -3.81
C GLY A 245 -13.18 15.45 -4.23
N THR A 246 -13.54 15.82 -5.42
CA THR A 246 -13.46 17.21 -5.85
C THR A 246 -14.68 17.95 -5.34
N ALA A 247 -14.49 19.05 -4.60
CA ALA A 247 -15.60 19.94 -4.26
C ALA A 247 -16.33 20.35 -5.58
N PRO A 248 -17.67 20.31 -5.64
CA PRO A 248 -18.38 20.80 -6.80
C PRO A 248 -17.96 22.25 -7.07
N ALA A 249 -17.59 22.56 -8.32
CA ALA A 249 -17.23 23.91 -8.71
C ALA A 249 -18.33 24.89 -8.23
N PRO A 250 -17.97 26.02 -7.59
CA PRO A 250 -18.97 26.97 -7.12
C PRO A 250 -19.85 27.36 -8.31
N VAL A 251 -21.16 27.15 -8.17
CA VAL A 251 -22.14 27.52 -9.18
C VAL A 251 -22.01 29.05 -9.36
N PRO A 252 -21.68 29.54 -10.56
CA PRO A 252 -21.57 30.97 -10.77
C PRO A 252 -22.90 31.61 -10.38
N PRO A 253 -22.88 32.78 -9.69
CA PRO A 253 -24.09 33.45 -9.27
C PRO A 253 -24.98 33.71 -10.51
N ARG A 254 -26.23 33.28 -10.46
CA ARG A 254 -27.20 33.60 -11.51
C ARG A 254 -27.27 35.12 -11.62
N ILE A 255 -26.79 35.65 -12.72
CA ILE A 255 -26.98 37.06 -13.04
C ILE A 255 -28.48 37.25 -13.18
N ALA A 256 -29.10 37.92 -12.21
CA ALA A 256 -30.50 38.33 -12.29
C ALA A 256 -30.59 39.28 -13.47
N GLY A 257 -31.17 38.80 -14.55
CA GLY A 257 -31.49 39.65 -15.70
C GLY A 257 -32.42 40.78 -15.24
N LYS A 258 -31.95 42.01 -15.37
CA LYS A 258 -32.81 43.18 -15.25
C LYS A 258 -33.70 43.18 -16.49
N CYS A 259 -35.04 43.10 -16.27
CA CYS A 259 -36.05 43.53 -17.23
C CYS A 259 -35.98 45.03 -17.42
#